data_49c5b766e74e53f48ba26ebc6ccb448c
#
_entry.id   49c5b766e74e53f48ba26ebc6ccb448c
#
_cell.length_a   1.000
_cell.length_b   1.000
_cell.length_c   1.000
_cell.angle_alpha   90.00
_cell.angle_beta   90.00
_cell.angle_gamma   90.00
#
_symmetry.space_group_name_H-M   'P 1'
#
loop_
_entity.id
_entity.type
_entity.pdbx_description
1 polymer ?
#
loop_
_entity_poly.entity_id
_entity_poly.type
_entity_poly.pdbx_seq_one_letter_code
_entity_poly.pdbx_strand_id
1 'polypeptide(L)'
;MKSISMVIPVLNEHATIEELHRRLSAVLSKVGDRNEIIFVDDGSTDGSTEIIKGLQTQYSAVRYIRFRRNFGKSAALAAGFRSARNTLIGTMDSDLQDLPEQLPLLIDKLHEGYDLVSGWRQERSDPLTTRIGSKLYNWTTSLLTGVKLHDINCGFKCYRREVLDEVMIYGERHRYIPVLASYRGFRLGEVKIEHAPRGHGKSHYGVGKIFGGVFSLLSVILMTRYTNRPLHFFGLIGVLLGGMGSAIDIYLVTARIFFHQWLSNRPLLIIGTLLVIVGVQFILFGLLAEMVAFSYRRESDYSIVETSEDRLDALDGEEKLSVHAGRDPA
;
A
#
# COMPACT_ATOMS: atom_id res chain seq x y z
N MET A 1 -16.61 14.35 -18.70
CA MET A 1 -16.13 13.25 -19.56
C MET A 1 -15.38 12.28 -18.67
N LYS A 2 -15.71 10.99 -18.74
CA LYS A 2 -15.03 9.95 -17.98
C LYS A 2 -13.68 9.67 -18.66
N SER A 3 -12.56 9.86 -17.97
CA SER A 3 -11.24 9.51 -18.50
C SER A 3 -10.43 8.82 -17.39
N ILE A 4 -9.72 7.75 -17.74
CA ILE A 4 -8.97 6.92 -16.82
C ILE A 4 -7.56 6.66 -17.33
N SER A 5 -6.59 6.63 -16.41
CA SER A 5 -5.22 6.17 -16.64
C SER A 5 -5.06 4.75 -16.08
N MET A 6 -4.85 3.77 -16.95
CA MET A 6 -4.58 2.38 -16.53
C MET A 6 -3.09 2.18 -16.33
N VAL A 7 -2.66 1.88 -15.12
CA VAL A 7 -1.26 1.59 -14.75
C VAL A 7 -1.07 0.09 -14.65
N ILE A 8 -0.21 -0.44 -15.49
CA ILE A 8 0.03 -1.88 -15.65
C ILE A 8 1.50 -2.19 -15.38
N PRO A 9 1.86 -2.72 -14.21
CA PRO A 9 3.20 -3.19 -13.95
C PRO A 9 3.47 -4.47 -14.76
N VAL A 10 4.64 -4.53 -15.40
CA VAL A 10 5.06 -5.63 -16.27
C VAL A 10 6.41 -6.16 -15.81
N LEU A 11 6.55 -7.49 -15.71
CA LEU A 11 7.82 -8.17 -15.50
C LEU A 11 7.78 -9.55 -16.15
N ASN A 12 8.46 -9.67 -17.31
CA ASN A 12 8.55 -10.92 -18.07
C ASN A 12 7.17 -11.51 -18.43
N GLU A 13 6.37 -10.74 -19.13
CA GLU A 13 4.99 -11.07 -19.51
C GLU A 13 4.76 -10.88 -21.03
N HIS A 14 5.77 -11.16 -21.86
CA HIS A 14 5.74 -10.93 -23.30
C HIS A 14 4.53 -11.58 -24.00
N ALA A 15 4.08 -12.72 -23.50
CA ALA A 15 2.99 -13.49 -24.12
C ALA A 15 1.59 -12.89 -23.90
N THR A 16 1.43 -11.96 -22.93
CA THR A 16 0.10 -11.45 -22.51
C THR A 16 -0.14 -9.99 -22.86
N ILE A 17 0.92 -9.21 -23.10
CA ILE A 17 0.86 -7.76 -23.26
C ILE A 17 -0.03 -7.33 -24.42
N GLU A 18 0.13 -7.94 -25.60
CA GLU A 18 -0.64 -7.55 -26.80
C GLU A 18 -2.12 -7.84 -26.61
N GLU A 19 -2.46 -9.01 -26.10
CA GLU A 19 -3.85 -9.40 -25.83
C GLU A 19 -4.48 -8.51 -24.75
N LEU A 20 -3.72 -8.23 -23.67
CA LEU A 20 -4.16 -7.31 -22.62
C LEU A 20 -4.43 -5.91 -23.20
N HIS A 21 -3.51 -5.38 -24.00
CA HIS A 21 -3.72 -4.10 -24.68
C HIS A 21 -4.96 -4.10 -25.54
N ARG A 22 -5.15 -5.12 -26.37
CA ARG A 22 -6.31 -5.25 -27.28
C ARG A 22 -7.63 -5.24 -26.48
N ARG A 23 -7.75 -6.07 -25.45
CA ARG A 23 -8.95 -6.18 -24.61
C ARG A 23 -9.21 -4.89 -23.83
N LEU A 24 -8.18 -4.34 -23.22
CA LEU A 24 -8.29 -3.12 -22.41
C LEU A 24 -8.67 -1.91 -23.28
N SER A 25 -8.08 -1.77 -24.46
CA SER A 25 -8.41 -0.70 -25.40
C SER A 25 -9.87 -0.77 -25.87
N ALA A 26 -10.40 -1.98 -26.11
CA ALA A 26 -11.80 -2.18 -26.45
C ALA A 26 -12.76 -1.79 -25.32
N VAL A 27 -12.36 -1.94 -24.06
CA VAL A 27 -13.14 -1.48 -22.89
C VAL A 27 -13.02 0.04 -22.75
N LEU A 28 -11.80 0.57 -22.80
CA LEU A 28 -11.53 1.98 -22.60
C LEU A 28 -12.23 2.88 -23.64
N SER A 29 -12.36 2.43 -24.89
CA SER A 29 -13.10 3.15 -25.93
C SER A 29 -14.59 3.36 -25.60
N LYS A 30 -15.16 2.56 -24.69
CA LYS A 30 -16.53 2.70 -24.20
C LYS A 30 -16.64 3.57 -22.93
N VAL A 31 -15.52 3.77 -22.23
CA VAL A 31 -15.48 4.55 -20.98
C VAL A 31 -15.35 6.05 -21.26
N GLY A 32 -14.55 6.45 -22.25
CA GLY A 32 -14.35 7.85 -22.63
C GLY A 32 -13.22 8.06 -23.64
N ASP A 33 -13.02 9.29 -24.09
CA ASP A 33 -12.15 9.61 -25.22
C ASP A 33 -10.68 9.91 -24.83
N ARG A 34 -10.39 10.23 -23.56
CA ARG A 34 -9.07 10.62 -23.08
C ARG A 34 -8.45 9.60 -22.14
N ASN A 35 -8.59 8.32 -22.48
CA ASN A 35 -7.99 7.24 -21.70
C ASN A 35 -6.53 7.04 -22.09
N GLU A 36 -5.72 6.56 -21.14
CA GLU A 36 -4.34 6.16 -21.41
C GLU A 36 -4.01 4.83 -20.73
N ILE A 37 -3.08 4.09 -21.31
CA ILE A 37 -2.51 2.86 -20.78
C ILE A 37 -1.02 3.13 -20.53
N ILE A 38 -0.57 2.98 -19.29
CA ILE A 38 0.81 3.20 -18.88
C ILE A 38 1.39 1.85 -18.46
N PHE A 39 2.17 1.24 -19.35
CA PHE A 39 2.96 0.06 -19.02
C PHE A 39 4.21 0.47 -18.26
N VAL A 40 4.43 -0.13 -17.10
CA VAL A 40 5.64 0.10 -16.31
C VAL A 40 6.45 -1.20 -16.28
N ASP A 41 7.47 -1.26 -17.13
CA ASP A 41 8.37 -2.40 -17.26
C ASP A 41 9.42 -2.39 -16.14
N ASP A 42 9.30 -3.32 -15.24
CA ASP A 42 10.17 -3.48 -14.05
C ASP A 42 11.46 -4.26 -14.39
N GLY A 43 12.05 -3.96 -15.54
CA GLY A 43 13.32 -4.53 -15.96
C GLY A 43 13.20 -5.93 -16.59
N SER A 44 12.23 -6.12 -17.47
CA SER A 44 12.03 -7.39 -18.19
C SER A 44 13.21 -7.75 -19.09
N THR A 45 13.41 -9.05 -19.29
CA THR A 45 14.50 -9.64 -20.08
C THR A 45 14.00 -10.60 -21.17
N ASP A 46 12.68 -10.73 -21.33
CA ASP A 46 12.04 -11.71 -22.20
C ASP A 46 11.48 -11.14 -23.53
N GLY A 47 11.76 -9.87 -23.85
CA GLY A 47 11.21 -9.19 -25.01
C GLY A 47 9.95 -8.37 -24.73
N SER A 48 9.43 -8.33 -23.50
CA SER A 48 8.27 -7.53 -23.12
C SER A 48 8.45 -6.05 -23.45
N THR A 49 9.64 -5.49 -23.25
CA THR A 49 9.94 -4.08 -23.55
C THR A 49 9.73 -3.74 -25.03
N GLU A 50 10.16 -4.62 -25.92
CA GLU A 50 10.08 -4.43 -27.37
C GLU A 50 8.62 -4.41 -27.83
N ILE A 51 7.77 -5.28 -27.28
CA ILE A 51 6.32 -5.28 -27.54
C ILE A 51 5.69 -3.98 -27.09
N ILE A 52 5.98 -3.53 -25.86
CA ILE A 52 5.43 -2.29 -25.32
C ILE A 52 5.81 -1.08 -26.19
N LYS A 53 7.06 -1.00 -26.64
CA LYS A 53 7.52 0.06 -27.57
C LYS A 53 6.78 0.01 -28.89
N GLY A 54 6.57 -1.20 -29.43
CA GLY A 54 5.77 -1.38 -30.64
C GLY A 54 4.34 -0.86 -30.48
N LEU A 55 3.69 -1.17 -29.38
CA LEU A 55 2.35 -0.66 -29.04
C LEU A 55 2.36 0.87 -28.89
N GLN A 56 3.35 1.45 -28.24
CA GLN A 56 3.44 2.91 -28.08
C GLN A 56 3.62 3.64 -29.42
N THR A 57 4.33 3.03 -30.36
CA THR A 57 4.49 3.61 -31.69
C THR A 57 3.19 3.60 -32.50
N GLN A 58 2.34 2.57 -32.28
CA GLN A 58 1.08 2.39 -33.01
C GLN A 58 -0.09 3.14 -32.37
N TYR A 59 -0.09 3.29 -31.05
CA TYR A 59 -1.23 3.81 -30.28
C TYR A 59 -0.81 4.98 -29.40
N SER A 60 -1.27 6.18 -29.73
CA SER A 60 -0.96 7.42 -28.97
C SER A 60 -1.44 7.41 -27.51
N ALA A 61 -2.43 6.58 -27.19
CA ALA A 61 -2.93 6.39 -25.83
C ALA A 61 -2.02 5.48 -24.98
N VAL A 62 -1.04 4.79 -25.59
CA VAL A 62 -0.10 3.93 -24.90
C VAL A 62 1.15 4.71 -24.52
N ARG A 63 1.52 4.61 -23.25
CA ARG A 63 2.75 5.17 -22.71
C ARG A 63 3.52 4.10 -21.97
N TYR A 64 4.83 4.26 -21.80
CA TYR A 64 5.59 3.31 -21.01
C TYR A 64 6.67 4.00 -20.16
N ILE A 65 7.03 3.31 -19.09
CA ILE A 65 8.16 3.60 -18.22
C ILE A 65 8.97 2.31 -18.15
N ARG A 66 10.29 2.38 -18.32
CA ARG A 66 11.18 1.22 -18.17
C ARG A 66 12.19 1.45 -17.07
N PHE A 67 12.29 0.50 -16.17
CA PHE A 67 13.32 0.48 -15.14
C PHE A 67 14.62 -0.18 -15.63
N ARG A 68 15.73 0.22 -15.07
CA ARG A 68 17.05 -0.37 -15.41
C ARG A 68 17.20 -1.80 -14.91
N ARG A 69 16.50 -2.19 -13.84
CA ARG A 69 16.44 -3.51 -13.22
C ARG A 69 15.14 -3.65 -12.46
N ASN A 70 14.86 -4.84 -11.98
CA ASN A 70 13.71 -5.08 -11.09
C ASN A 70 13.85 -4.30 -9.77
N PHE A 71 12.87 -3.42 -9.48
CA PHE A 71 12.70 -2.67 -8.24
C PHE A 71 11.42 -3.08 -7.49
N GLY A 72 10.62 -3.96 -8.07
CA GLY A 72 9.39 -4.51 -7.50
C GLY A 72 8.13 -3.74 -7.87
N LYS A 73 7.00 -4.45 -7.77
CA LYS A 73 5.66 -3.98 -8.17
C LYS A 73 5.26 -2.64 -7.53
N SER A 74 5.63 -2.38 -6.27
CA SER A 74 5.32 -1.11 -5.61
C SER A 74 6.01 0.08 -6.28
N ALA A 75 7.28 -0.08 -6.68
CA ALA A 75 8.02 0.95 -7.39
C ALA A 75 7.40 1.21 -8.77
N ALA A 76 7.02 0.14 -9.48
CA ALA A 76 6.37 0.24 -10.78
C ALA A 76 5.03 0.99 -10.68
N LEU A 77 4.18 0.63 -9.72
CA LEU A 77 2.91 1.33 -9.48
C LEU A 77 3.14 2.80 -9.10
N ALA A 78 4.09 3.10 -8.20
CA ALA A 78 4.37 4.47 -7.80
C ALA A 78 4.86 5.34 -8.97
N ALA A 79 5.68 4.80 -9.87
CA ALA A 79 6.12 5.48 -11.08
C ALA A 79 4.96 5.73 -12.04
N GLY A 80 4.11 4.72 -12.25
CA GLY A 80 2.92 4.81 -13.08
C GLY A 80 1.93 5.86 -12.57
N PHE A 81 1.64 5.88 -11.27
CA PHE A 81 0.73 6.84 -10.64
C PHE A 81 1.20 8.29 -10.82
N ARG A 82 2.49 8.54 -10.60
CA ARG A 82 3.07 9.88 -10.84
C ARG A 82 3.00 10.31 -12.30
N SER A 83 3.04 9.36 -13.24
CA SER A 83 2.95 9.62 -14.67
C SER A 83 1.52 9.73 -15.20
N ALA A 84 0.53 9.22 -14.47
CA ALA A 84 -0.87 9.25 -14.85
C ALA A 84 -1.39 10.69 -14.95
N ARG A 85 -2.23 10.97 -15.96
CA ARG A 85 -2.73 12.32 -16.27
C ARG A 85 -4.20 12.52 -15.89
N ASN A 86 -4.96 11.44 -15.81
CA ASN A 86 -6.40 11.49 -15.57
C ASN A 86 -6.75 11.54 -14.08
N THR A 87 -7.95 11.97 -13.76
CA THR A 87 -8.49 12.03 -12.40
C THR A 87 -8.86 10.65 -11.84
N LEU A 88 -9.22 9.72 -12.72
CA LEU A 88 -9.39 8.31 -12.35
C LEU A 88 -8.16 7.51 -12.75
N ILE A 89 -7.71 6.66 -11.86
CA ILE A 89 -6.54 5.80 -12.08
C ILE A 89 -6.94 4.37 -11.80
N GLY A 90 -6.67 3.48 -12.75
CA GLY A 90 -6.89 2.05 -12.59
C GLY A 90 -5.56 1.31 -12.50
N THR A 91 -5.54 0.20 -11.78
CA THR A 91 -4.44 -0.77 -11.79
C THR A 91 -4.94 -2.13 -12.18
N MET A 92 -4.11 -2.90 -12.86
CA MET A 92 -4.38 -4.28 -13.26
C MET A 92 -3.06 -5.02 -13.41
N ASP A 93 -3.05 -6.32 -13.13
CA ASP A 93 -1.90 -7.16 -13.40
C ASP A 93 -1.82 -7.53 -14.90
N SER A 94 -0.61 -7.74 -15.40
CA SER A 94 -0.36 -8.00 -16.83
C SER A 94 -0.59 -9.46 -17.25
N ASP A 95 -0.94 -10.36 -16.34
CA ASP A 95 -1.03 -11.81 -16.57
C ASP A 95 -2.38 -12.31 -17.08
N LEU A 96 -3.31 -11.39 -17.42
CA LEU A 96 -4.67 -11.69 -17.91
C LEU A 96 -5.56 -12.50 -16.96
N GLN A 97 -5.18 -12.64 -15.69
CA GLN A 97 -6.04 -13.28 -14.70
C GLN A 97 -7.23 -12.40 -14.31
N ASP A 98 -7.02 -11.11 -14.20
CA ASP A 98 -8.09 -10.11 -14.04
C ASP A 98 -8.65 -9.73 -15.43
N LEU A 99 -9.96 -9.71 -15.58
CA LEU A 99 -10.61 -9.45 -16.86
C LEU A 99 -10.82 -7.95 -17.10
N PRO A 100 -10.21 -7.34 -18.15
CA PRO A 100 -10.38 -5.92 -18.46
C PRO A 100 -11.85 -5.50 -18.63
N GLU A 101 -12.70 -6.42 -19.11
CA GLU A 101 -14.13 -6.20 -19.35
C GLU A 101 -14.92 -5.83 -18.08
N GLN A 102 -14.35 -6.08 -16.91
CA GLN A 102 -14.97 -5.76 -15.61
C GLN A 102 -14.58 -4.38 -15.08
N LEU A 103 -13.70 -3.66 -15.77
CA LEU A 103 -13.32 -2.28 -15.41
C LEU A 103 -14.53 -1.34 -15.23
N PRO A 104 -15.58 -1.37 -16.08
CA PRO A 104 -16.75 -0.53 -15.89
C PRO A 104 -17.43 -0.71 -14.52
N LEU A 105 -17.46 -1.94 -13.97
CA LEU A 105 -18.05 -2.23 -12.66
C LEU A 105 -17.32 -1.47 -11.53
N LEU A 106 -15.98 -1.38 -11.61
CA LEU A 106 -15.18 -0.64 -10.61
C LEU A 106 -15.41 0.87 -10.76
N ILE A 107 -15.48 1.37 -12.00
CA ILE A 107 -15.74 2.79 -12.29
C ILE A 107 -17.13 3.19 -11.82
N ASP A 108 -18.14 2.40 -12.10
CA ASP A 108 -19.51 2.69 -11.66
C ASP A 108 -19.61 2.73 -10.13
N LYS A 109 -18.92 1.80 -9.45
CA LYS A 109 -18.83 1.80 -7.99
C LYS A 109 -18.14 3.05 -7.42
N LEU A 110 -17.08 3.57 -8.09
CA LEU A 110 -16.49 4.87 -7.72
C LEU A 110 -17.50 6.01 -7.82
N HIS A 111 -18.39 5.97 -8.82
CA HIS A 111 -19.45 7.00 -8.99
C HIS A 111 -20.54 6.94 -7.92
N GLU A 112 -20.68 5.85 -7.18
CA GLU A 112 -21.54 5.79 -5.98
C GLU A 112 -20.97 6.57 -4.78
N GLY A 113 -19.84 7.27 -4.96
CA GLY A 113 -19.21 8.11 -3.94
C GLY A 113 -18.12 7.42 -3.14
N TYR A 114 -17.51 6.36 -3.69
CA TYR A 114 -16.28 5.77 -3.17
C TYR A 114 -15.05 6.45 -3.79
N ASP A 115 -13.93 6.46 -3.04
CA ASP A 115 -12.68 7.07 -3.49
C ASP A 115 -11.69 6.03 -4.01
N LEU A 116 -11.80 4.80 -3.50
CA LEU A 116 -11.05 3.64 -3.92
C LEU A 116 -11.98 2.43 -4.01
N VAL A 117 -11.93 1.71 -5.11
CA VAL A 117 -12.67 0.45 -5.32
C VAL A 117 -11.70 -0.67 -5.65
N SER A 118 -11.79 -1.77 -4.91
CA SER A 118 -11.00 -2.99 -5.11
C SER A 118 -11.85 -4.09 -5.71
N GLY A 119 -11.29 -4.86 -6.63
CA GLY A 119 -11.91 -6.12 -7.04
C GLY A 119 -11.90 -7.15 -5.91
N TRP A 120 -12.94 -7.96 -5.83
CA TRP A 120 -13.06 -9.11 -4.95
C TRP A 120 -13.18 -10.39 -5.76
N ARG A 121 -12.11 -11.18 -5.82
CA ARG A 121 -12.04 -12.47 -6.52
C ARG A 121 -12.75 -13.53 -5.69
N GLN A 122 -14.04 -13.74 -5.95
CA GLN A 122 -14.86 -14.68 -5.16
C GLN A 122 -14.51 -16.14 -5.48
N GLU A 123 -14.36 -16.47 -6.76
CA GLU A 123 -14.00 -17.80 -7.21
C GLU A 123 -12.53 -17.82 -7.65
N ARG A 124 -11.66 -18.28 -6.77
CA ARG A 124 -10.24 -18.45 -7.06
C ARG A 124 -9.97 -19.88 -7.49
N SER A 125 -9.34 -20.05 -8.64
CA SER A 125 -8.81 -21.33 -9.14
C SER A 125 -7.51 -21.77 -8.43
N ASP A 126 -7.14 -21.07 -7.34
CA ASP A 126 -5.91 -21.31 -6.57
C ASP A 126 -6.00 -22.59 -5.72
N PRO A 127 -4.85 -23.26 -5.42
CA PRO A 127 -4.79 -24.38 -4.50
C PRO A 127 -5.36 -24.03 -3.11
N LEU A 128 -5.96 -25.02 -2.43
CA LEU A 128 -6.59 -24.85 -1.11
C LEU A 128 -5.66 -24.20 -0.06
N THR A 129 -4.38 -24.54 -0.07
CA THR A 129 -3.35 -23.97 0.83
C THR A 129 -3.21 -22.47 0.64
N THR A 130 -3.19 -21.99 -0.61
CA THR A 130 -3.11 -20.55 -0.95
C THR A 130 -4.40 -19.83 -0.54
N ARG A 131 -5.56 -20.47 -0.72
CA ARG A 131 -6.86 -19.89 -0.32
C ARG A 131 -6.98 -19.71 1.19
N ILE A 132 -6.56 -20.71 1.99
CA ILE A 132 -6.59 -20.64 3.45
C ILE A 132 -5.62 -19.57 3.94
N GLY A 133 -4.39 -19.55 3.42
CA GLY A 133 -3.39 -18.53 3.76
C GLY A 133 -3.87 -17.11 3.45
N SER A 134 -4.50 -16.91 2.28
CA SER A 134 -5.07 -15.63 1.88
C SER A 134 -6.24 -15.20 2.77
N LYS A 135 -7.14 -16.13 3.14
CA LYS A 135 -8.25 -15.83 4.07
C LYS A 135 -7.74 -15.42 5.45
N LEU A 136 -6.77 -16.16 5.99
CA LEU A 136 -6.16 -15.85 7.28
C LEU A 136 -5.47 -14.48 7.24
N TYR A 137 -4.73 -14.20 6.18
CA TYR A 137 -4.07 -12.92 5.96
C TYR A 137 -5.07 -11.75 5.88
N ASN A 138 -6.13 -11.89 5.09
CA ASN A 138 -7.17 -10.86 4.96
C ASN A 138 -7.90 -10.66 6.28
N TRP A 139 -8.21 -11.73 7.02
CA TRP A 139 -8.86 -11.67 8.33
C TRP A 139 -7.97 -10.96 9.36
N THR A 140 -6.69 -11.35 9.47
CA THR A 140 -5.74 -10.70 10.40
C THR A 140 -5.53 -9.24 10.04
N THR A 141 -5.41 -8.91 8.75
CA THR A 141 -5.27 -7.51 8.29
C THR A 141 -6.54 -6.72 8.63
N SER A 142 -7.73 -7.26 8.35
CA SER A 142 -9.00 -6.62 8.68
C SER A 142 -9.15 -6.38 10.19
N LEU A 143 -8.82 -7.37 11.02
CA LEU A 143 -8.88 -7.26 12.48
C LEU A 143 -7.94 -6.18 13.02
N LEU A 144 -6.70 -6.14 12.51
CA LEU A 144 -5.67 -5.24 13.00
C LEU A 144 -5.79 -3.82 12.47
N THR A 145 -6.30 -3.65 11.24
CA THR A 145 -6.42 -2.34 10.58
C THR A 145 -7.82 -1.74 10.65
N GLY A 146 -8.83 -2.55 10.94
CA GLY A 146 -10.24 -2.14 10.94
C GLY A 146 -10.86 -2.05 9.54
N VAL A 147 -10.10 -2.32 8.48
CA VAL A 147 -10.56 -2.25 7.08
C VAL A 147 -11.27 -3.54 6.70
N LYS A 148 -12.54 -3.45 6.34
CA LYS A 148 -13.39 -4.59 5.98
C LYS A 148 -13.40 -4.78 4.45
N LEU A 149 -12.35 -5.39 3.91
CA LEU A 149 -12.28 -5.84 2.52
C LEU A 149 -12.05 -7.35 2.48
N HIS A 150 -12.76 -8.02 1.56
CA HIS A 150 -12.62 -9.48 1.37
C HIS A 150 -11.32 -9.86 0.66
N ASP A 151 -10.83 -9.00 -0.26
CA ASP A 151 -9.59 -9.22 -1.01
C ASP A 151 -8.70 -7.99 -1.07
N ILE A 152 -7.91 -7.76 -0.03
CA ILE A 152 -6.96 -6.64 0.06
C ILE A 152 -5.87 -6.74 -1.02
N ASN A 153 -5.51 -7.97 -1.41
CA ASN A 153 -4.41 -8.27 -2.33
C ASN A 153 -4.79 -8.24 -3.82
N CYS A 154 -6.05 -7.99 -4.18
CA CYS A 154 -6.42 -7.87 -5.58
C CYS A 154 -5.60 -6.79 -6.27
N GLY A 155 -5.04 -7.08 -7.47
CA GLY A 155 -4.30 -6.12 -8.30
C GLY A 155 -5.21 -5.18 -9.06
N PHE A 156 -6.45 -5.58 -9.29
CA PHE A 156 -7.44 -4.83 -10.05
C PHE A 156 -8.17 -3.85 -9.13
N LYS A 157 -7.80 -2.57 -9.23
CA LYS A 157 -8.35 -1.50 -8.40
C LYS A 157 -8.55 -0.23 -9.23
N CYS A 158 -9.50 0.59 -8.80
CA CYS A 158 -9.68 1.95 -9.32
C CYS A 158 -9.64 2.96 -8.17
N TYR A 159 -9.04 4.11 -8.45
CA TYR A 159 -8.77 5.18 -7.49
C TYR A 159 -9.20 6.54 -8.05
N ARG A 160 -9.66 7.44 -7.19
CA ARG A 160 -9.56 8.87 -7.45
C ARG A 160 -8.12 9.32 -7.26
N ARG A 161 -7.68 10.31 -8.02
CA ARG A 161 -6.30 10.83 -7.96
C ARG A 161 -5.92 11.26 -6.55
N GLU A 162 -6.82 11.95 -5.84
CA GLU A 162 -6.61 12.47 -4.50
C GLU A 162 -6.12 11.37 -3.53
N VAL A 163 -6.61 10.14 -3.69
CA VAL A 163 -6.17 8.99 -2.87
C VAL A 163 -4.70 8.72 -3.07
N LEU A 164 -4.22 8.76 -4.32
CA LEU A 164 -2.84 8.41 -4.66
C LEU A 164 -1.86 9.56 -4.40
N ASP A 165 -2.34 10.80 -4.37
CA ASP A 165 -1.54 11.98 -4.02
C ASP A 165 -1.23 11.99 -2.52
N GLU A 166 -2.15 11.48 -1.67
CA GLU A 166 -1.96 11.41 -0.22
C GLU A 166 -1.31 10.12 0.29
N VAL A 167 -1.40 9.02 -0.48
CA VAL A 167 -0.90 7.71 -0.06
C VAL A 167 0.50 7.45 -0.62
N MET A 168 1.51 7.45 0.25
CA MET A 168 2.89 7.11 -0.12
C MET A 168 3.07 5.60 -0.27
N ILE A 169 3.51 5.16 -1.46
CA ILE A 169 3.73 3.75 -1.79
C ILE A 169 5.23 3.49 -1.91
N TYR A 170 5.78 2.62 -1.06
CA TYR A 170 7.15 2.14 -1.12
C TYR A 170 7.28 0.73 -0.51
N GLY A 171 8.37 0.02 -0.82
CA GLY A 171 8.57 -1.38 -0.38
C GLY A 171 7.46 -2.30 -0.93
N GLU A 172 6.93 -3.20 -0.12
CA GLU A 172 5.83 -4.12 -0.46
C GLU A 172 4.42 -3.53 -0.18
N ARG A 173 4.29 -2.20 -0.07
CA ARG A 173 3.06 -1.54 0.44
C ARG A 173 1.95 -1.37 -0.58
N HIS A 174 2.17 -1.70 -1.85
CA HIS A 174 1.11 -1.67 -2.86
C HIS A 174 -0.15 -2.47 -2.45
N ARG A 175 0.02 -3.51 -1.63
CA ARG A 175 -1.09 -4.33 -1.10
C ARG A 175 -1.94 -3.58 -0.09
N TYR A 176 -1.34 -2.63 0.63
CA TYR A 176 -1.96 -1.91 1.73
C TYR A 176 -2.47 -0.52 1.34
N ILE A 177 -2.47 -0.16 0.05
CA ILE A 177 -3.06 1.10 -0.42
C ILE A 177 -4.47 1.30 0.14
N PRO A 178 -5.38 0.29 0.14
CA PRO A 178 -6.70 0.46 0.74
C PRO A 178 -6.65 0.78 2.24
N VAL A 179 -5.75 0.14 2.98
CA VAL A 179 -5.57 0.39 4.41
C VAL A 179 -5.08 1.82 4.66
N LEU A 180 -4.07 2.25 3.91
CA LEU A 180 -3.52 3.59 4.01
C LEU A 180 -4.56 4.67 3.62
N ALA A 181 -5.33 4.42 2.57
CA ALA A 181 -6.43 5.29 2.15
C ALA A 181 -7.54 5.38 3.21
N SER A 182 -7.96 4.26 3.80
CA SER A 182 -8.94 4.25 4.88
C SER A 182 -8.47 5.04 6.10
N TYR A 183 -7.19 4.93 6.44
CA TYR A 183 -6.61 5.69 7.55
C TYR A 183 -6.62 7.20 7.31
N ARG A 184 -6.53 7.64 6.04
CA ARG A 184 -6.67 9.04 5.62
C ARG A 184 -8.13 9.51 5.53
N GLY A 185 -9.10 8.63 5.77
CA GLY A 185 -10.52 8.95 5.76
C GLY A 185 -11.23 8.72 4.42
N PHE A 186 -10.53 8.17 3.41
CA PHE A 186 -11.12 7.84 2.11
C PHE A 186 -12.11 6.68 2.21
N ARG A 187 -13.17 6.74 1.41
CA ARG A 187 -14.23 5.74 1.35
C ARG A 187 -13.83 4.59 0.44
N LEU A 188 -13.81 3.37 1.00
CA LEU A 188 -13.44 2.16 0.28
C LEU A 188 -14.67 1.40 -0.19
N GLY A 189 -14.64 0.94 -1.45
CA GLY A 189 -15.63 0.05 -2.04
C GLY A 189 -15.01 -1.26 -2.51
N GLU A 190 -15.85 -2.27 -2.69
CA GLU A 190 -15.48 -3.57 -3.25
C GLU A 190 -16.50 -4.01 -4.29
N VAL A 191 -16.01 -4.65 -5.36
CA VAL A 191 -16.86 -5.22 -6.41
C VAL A 191 -16.42 -6.65 -6.67
N LYS A 192 -17.39 -7.56 -6.77
CA LYS A 192 -17.12 -8.94 -7.16
C LYS A 192 -16.63 -8.99 -8.60
N ILE A 193 -15.50 -9.66 -8.80
CA ILE A 193 -14.91 -9.86 -10.11
C ILE A 193 -14.63 -11.33 -10.36
N GLU A 194 -14.69 -11.72 -11.62
CA GLU A 194 -14.24 -13.02 -12.08
C GLU A 194 -12.71 -13.04 -12.16
N HIS A 195 -12.13 -14.19 -11.93
CA HIS A 195 -10.70 -14.38 -11.97
C HIS A 195 -10.37 -15.60 -12.83
N ALA A 196 -9.76 -15.37 -13.99
CA ALA A 196 -9.39 -16.42 -14.91
C ALA A 196 -8.20 -17.25 -14.37
N PRO A 197 -8.12 -18.54 -14.71
CA PRO A 197 -6.93 -19.33 -14.43
C PRO A 197 -5.75 -18.75 -15.20
N ARG A 198 -4.53 -18.81 -14.61
CA ARG A 198 -3.30 -18.32 -15.25
C ARG A 198 -3.01 -19.15 -16.50
N GLY A 199 -2.97 -18.50 -17.67
CA GLY A 199 -2.68 -19.16 -18.95
C GLY A 199 -1.18 -19.44 -19.14
N HIS A 200 -0.28 -18.59 -18.65
CA HIS A 200 1.17 -18.66 -18.83
C HIS A 200 1.94 -18.26 -17.57
N GLY A 201 3.16 -18.79 -17.39
CA GLY A 201 4.09 -18.40 -16.30
C GLY A 201 4.01 -19.27 -15.05
N LYS A 202 5.07 -19.24 -14.23
CA LYS A 202 5.18 -19.96 -12.95
C LYS A 202 4.84 -19.01 -11.78
N SER A 203 4.09 -19.53 -10.81
CA SER A 203 3.82 -18.79 -9.57
C SER A 203 5.12 -18.61 -8.77
N HIS A 204 5.52 -17.37 -8.52
CA HIS A 204 6.67 -17.03 -7.69
C HIS A 204 6.36 -16.99 -6.18
N TYR A 205 5.36 -17.76 -5.71
CA TYR A 205 5.02 -17.82 -4.29
C TYR A 205 5.97 -18.78 -3.55
N GLY A 206 6.93 -18.22 -2.78
CA GLY A 206 7.83 -18.95 -1.89
C GLY A 206 7.57 -18.63 -0.40
N VAL A 207 7.99 -19.54 0.51
CA VAL A 207 7.84 -19.41 1.98
C VAL A 207 8.44 -18.11 2.52
N GLY A 208 9.49 -17.57 1.93
CA GLY A 208 10.08 -16.28 2.30
C GLY A 208 9.14 -15.08 2.18
N LYS A 209 8.10 -15.15 1.33
CA LYS A 209 7.09 -14.09 1.19
C LYS A 209 6.09 -14.03 2.36
N ILE A 210 5.93 -15.11 3.12
CA ILE A 210 5.06 -15.14 4.31
C ILE A 210 5.67 -14.26 5.39
N PHE A 211 6.97 -14.43 5.68
CA PHE A 211 7.68 -13.57 6.64
C PHE A 211 7.69 -12.10 6.19
N GLY A 212 7.96 -11.84 4.90
CA GLY A 212 7.87 -10.50 4.33
C GLY A 212 6.48 -9.87 4.50
N GLY A 213 5.41 -10.66 4.34
CA GLY A 213 4.02 -10.23 4.55
C GLY A 213 3.73 -9.83 6.00
N VAL A 214 4.22 -10.58 6.99
CA VAL A 214 4.06 -10.28 8.42
C VAL A 214 4.80 -8.99 8.79
N PHE A 215 6.05 -8.82 8.37
CA PHE A 215 6.80 -7.59 8.62
C PHE A 215 6.19 -6.38 7.91
N SER A 216 5.69 -6.56 6.69
CA SER A 216 4.98 -5.50 5.97
C SER A 216 3.69 -5.10 6.68
N LEU A 217 2.91 -6.07 7.19
CA LEU A 217 1.71 -5.80 7.97
C LEU A 217 2.03 -5.05 9.27
N LEU A 218 3.04 -5.51 10.02
CA LEU A 218 3.50 -4.84 11.23
C LEU A 218 3.94 -3.40 10.93
N SER A 219 4.69 -3.20 9.85
CA SER A 219 5.12 -1.89 9.38
C SER A 219 3.93 -0.97 9.06
N VAL A 220 2.90 -1.50 8.38
CA VAL A 220 1.69 -0.72 8.05
C VAL A 220 0.90 -0.37 9.32
N ILE A 221 0.75 -1.30 10.26
CA ILE A 221 0.07 -1.04 11.55
C ILE A 221 0.80 0.06 12.33
N LEU A 222 2.13 -0.04 12.42
CA LEU A 222 2.94 0.99 13.08
C LEU A 222 2.75 2.35 12.41
N MET A 223 2.73 2.39 11.07
CA MET A 223 2.62 3.65 10.32
C MET A 223 1.19 4.20 10.20
N THR A 224 0.16 3.41 10.41
CA THR A 224 -1.22 3.89 10.38
C THR A 224 -1.73 4.21 11.79
N ARG A 225 -1.52 3.32 12.73
CA ARG A 225 -2.13 3.43 14.06
C ARG A 225 -1.22 4.08 15.10
N TYR A 226 0.11 3.94 14.93
CA TYR A 226 1.10 4.36 15.93
C TYR A 226 2.11 5.39 15.43
N THR A 227 1.97 5.92 14.18
CA THR A 227 2.88 6.97 13.66
C THR A 227 2.93 8.19 14.59
N ASN A 228 1.76 8.63 15.09
CA ASN A 228 1.67 9.82 15.92
C ASN A 228 1.88 9.55 17.43
N ARG A 229 1.93 8.26 17.83
CA ARG A 229 2.08 7.84 19.23
C ARG A 229 2.84 6.52 19.36
N PRO A 230 4.07 6.42 18.85
CA PRO A 230 4.83 5.16 18.88
C PRO A 230 5.14 4.69 20.30
N LEU A 231 5.25 5.63 21.25
CA LEU A 231 5.45 5.30 22.68
C LEU A 231 4.31 4.42 23.23
N HIS A 232 3.07 4.56 22.76
CA HIS A 232 1.97 3.74 23.25
C HIS A 232 2.14 2.28 22.85
N PHE A 233 2.71 1.98 21.68
CA PHE A 233 2.98 0.62 21.23
C PHE A 233 4.17 0.02 21.98
N PHE A 234 5.33 0.66 21.89
CA PHE A 234 6.55 0.16 22.52
C PHE A 234 6.49 0.23 24.04
N GLY A 235 5.89 1.28 24.60
CA GLY A 235 5.71 1.47 26.02
C GLY A 235 4.83 0.40 26.66
N LEU A 236 3.72 0.02 26.00
CA LEU A 236 2.86 -1.06 26.50
C LEU A 236 3.63 -2.39 26.60
N ILE A 237 4.37 -2.75 25.55
CA ILE A 237 5.22 -3.95 25.55
C ILE A 237 6.28 -3.85 26.68
N GLY A 238 6.91 -2.70 26.81
CA GLY A 238 7.93 -2.44 27.82
C GLY A 238 7.39 -2.57 29.24
N VAL A 239 6.22 -2.02 29.52
CA VAL A 239 5.55 -2.13 30.84
C VAL A 239 5.15 -3.57 31.15
N LEU A 240 4.63 -4.31 30.16
CA LEU A 240 4.27 -5.71 30.35
C LEU A 240 5.50 -6.59 30.65
N LEU A 241 6.56 -6.46 29.88
CA LEU A 241 7.80 -7.22 30.07
C LEU A 241 8.49 -6.83 31.37
N GLY A 242 8.65 -5.54 31.65
CA GLY A 242 9.28 -5.04 32.86
C GLY A 242 8.46 -5.38 34.11
N GLY A 243 7.12 -5.28 34.03
CA GLY A 243 6.22 -5.67 35.12
C GLY A 243 6.30 -7.17 35.43
N MET A 244 6.32 -8.02 34.39
CA MET A 244 6.48 -9.45 34.55
C MET A 244 7.86 -9.82 35.15
N GLY A 245 8.93 -9.19 34.66
CA GLY A 245 10.27 -9.37 35.21
C GLY A 245 10.37 -8.92 36.66
N SER A 246 9.83 -7.74 36.98
CA SER A 246 9.79 -7.23 38.37
C SER A 246 8.98 -8.13 39.30
N ALA A 247 7.87 -8.68 38.84
CA ALA A 247 7.08 -9.64 39.64
C ALA A 247 7.86 -10.92 39.96
N ILE A 248 8.63 -11.45 39.00
CA ILE A 248 9.51 -12.59 39.18
C ILE A 248 10.61 -12.25 40.22
N ASP A 249 11.28 -11.13 40.08
CA ASP A 249 12.37 -10.73 40.97
C ASP A 249 11.87 -10.44 42.38
N ILE A 250 10.73 -9.77 42.55
CA ILE A 250 10.08 -9.54 43.85
C ILE A 250 9.69 -10.86 44.49
N TYR A 251 9.12 -11.82 43.74
CA TYR A 251 8.81 -13.14 44.26
C TYR A 251 10.07 -13.85 44.77
N LEU A 252 11.17 -13.82 44.03
CA LEU A 252 12.42 -14.47 44.45
C LEU A 252 13.05 -13.77 45.66
N VAL A 253 12.99 -12.45 45.75
CA VAL A 253 13.48 -11.69 46.91
C VAL A 253 12.64 -12.00 48.15
N THR A 254 11.32 -12.02 48.03
CA THR A 254 10.43 -12.38 49.13
C THR A 254 10.66 -13.82 49.60
N ALA A 255 10.82 -14.75 48.65
CA ALA A 255 11.16 -16.16 48.98
C ALA A 255 12.49 -16.28 49.70
N ARG A 256 13.47 -15.43 49.38
CA ARG A 256 14.74 -15.36 50.09
C ARG A 256 14.59 -14.86 51.52
N ILE A 257 13.84 -13.77 51.72
CA ILE A 257 13.70 -13.12 53.05
C ILE A 257 12.87 -13.97 54.01
N PHE A 258 11.71 -14.44 53.58
CA PHE A 258 10.76 -15.14 54.44
C PHE A 258 10.97 -16.64 54.55
N PHE A 259 11.47 -17.28 53.47
CA PHE A 259 11.63 -18.72 53.43
C PHE A 259 13.09 -19.19 53.41
N HIS A 260 14.04 -18.26 53.55
CA HIS A 260 15.50 -18.51 53.60
C HIS A 260 16.02 -19.34 52.41
N GLN A 261 15.33 -19.30 51.28
CA GLN A 261 15.72 -20.04 50.06
C GLN A 261 16.93 -19.39 49.41
N TRP A 262 17.92 -20.22 48.98
CA TRP A 262 19.10 -19.71 48.27
C TRP A 262 18.73 -19.18 46.87
N LEU A 263 19.30 -18.04 46.51
CA LEU A 263 19.13 -17.45 45.17
C LEU A 263 20.17 -17.95 44.16
N SER A 264 21.24 -18.61 44.63
CA SER A 264 22.29 -19.18 43.80
C SER A 264 21.72 -20.24 42.86
N ASN A 265 22.20 -20.24 41.58
CA ASN A 265 21.79 -21.17 40.53
C ASN A 265 20.28 -21.15 40.19
N ARG A 266 19.63 -19.99 40.26
CA ARG A 266 18.24 -19.86 39.80
C ARG A 266 18.20 -19.18 38.43
N PRO A 267 18.03 -19.91 37.33
CA PRO A 267 17.85 -19.32 35.99
C PRO A 267 16.71 -18.31 35.96
N LEU A 268 15.70 -18.45 36.83
CA LEU A 268 14.54 -17.58 36.93
C LEU A 268 14.92 -16.13 37.32
N LEU A 269 15.96 -15.93 38.16
CA LEU A 269 16.48 -14.61 38.51
C LEU A 269 17.05 -13.91 37.28
N ILE A 270 17.82 -14.63 36.46
CA ILE A 270 18.40 -14.08 35.22
C ILE A 270 17.29 -13.72 34.27
N ILE A 271 16.25 -14.56 34.14
CA ILE A 271 15.10 -14.29 33.27
C ILE A 271 14.34 -13.05 33.77
N GLY A 272 14.06 -12.92 35.07
CA GLY A 272 13.38 -11.78 35.65
C GLY A 272 14.13 -10.48 35.38
N THR A 273 15.41 -10.43 35.73
CA THR A 273 16.26 -9.24 35.47
C THR A 273 16.37 -8.93 33.98
N LEU A 274 16.53 -9.95 33.13
CA LEU A 274 16.57 -9.74 31.68
C LEU A 274 15.28 -9.12 31.14
N LEU A 275 14.12 -9.58 31.61
CA LEU A 275 12.82 -9.04 31.24
C LEU A 275 12.66 -7.58 31.68
N VAL A 276 13.16 -7.19 32.86
CA VAL A 276 13.18 -5.79 33.30
C VAL A 276 14.03 -4.95 32.36
N ILE A 277 15.26 -5.38 32.06
CA ILE A 277 16.16 -4.65 31.16
C ILE A 277 15.53 -4.48 29.77
N VAL A 278 15.00 -5.56 29.20
CA VAL A 278 14.34 -5.52 27.88
C VAL A 278 13.10 -4.62 27.95
N GLY A 279 12.32 -4.65 29.02
CA GLY A 279 11.17 -3.78 29.22
C GLY A 279 11.55 -2.30 29.21
N VAL A 280 12.61 -1.93 29.94
CA VAL A 280 13.15 -0.55 29.91
C VAL A 280 13.63 -0.16 28.51
N GLN A 281 14.32 -1.07 27.79
CA GLN A 281 14.76 -0.81 26.43
C GLN A 281 13.59 -0.52 25.48
N PHE A 282 12.48 -1.27 25.58
CA PHE A 282 11.29 -1.02 24.77
C PHE A 282 10.68 0.36 25.07
N ILE A 283 10.63 0.79 26.33
CA ILE A 283 10.16 2.15 26.70
C ILE A 283 11.06 3.21 26.08
N LEU A 284 12.39 3.06 26.19
CA LEU A 284 13.36 3.99 25.61
C LEU A 284 13.26 4.06 24.08
N PHE A 285 13.08 2.93 23.40
CA PHE A 285 12.82 2.89 21.97
C PHE A 285 11.50 3.61 21.62
N GLY A 286 10.48 3.48 22.44
CA GLY A 286 9.22 4.19 22.27
C GLY A 286 9.39 5.70 22.38
N LEU A 287 10.15 6.19 23.36
CA LEU A 287 10.48 7.60 23.52
C LEU A 287 11.29 8.13 22.34
N LEU A 288 12.31 7.39 21.92
CA LEU A 288 13.12 7.76 20.75
C LEU A 288 12.27 7.85 19.48
N ALA A 289 11.42 6.88 19.26
CA ALA A 289 10.51 6.86 18.10
C ALA A 289 9.53 8.05 18.14
N GLU A 290 9.02 8.45 19.32
CA GLU A 290 8.17 9.61 19.52
C GLU A 290 8.92 10.91 19.19
N MET A 291 10.17 11.05 19.64
CA MET A 291 11.02 12.22 19.31
C MET A 291 11.28 12.31 17.81
N VAL A 292 11.58 11.18 17.15
CA VAL A 292 11.77 11.11 15.69
C VAL A 292 10.47 11.50 14.98
N ALA A 293 9.35 10.93 15.38
CA ALA A 293 8.03 11.25 14.80
C ALA A 293 7.70 12.73 14.95
N PHE A 294 8.01 13.33 16.10
CA PHE A 294 7.83 14.77 16.33
C PHE A 294 8.71 15.62 15.41
N SER A 295 9.98 15.23 15.21
CA SER A 295 10.93 15.96 14.36
C SER A 295 10.57 15.92 12.87
N TYR A 296 9.89 14.87 12.42
CA TYR A 296 9.45 14.69 11.02
C TYR A 296 7.98 15.08 10.79
N ARG A 297 7.31 15.63 11.80
CA ARG A 297 5.91 16.07 11.66
C ARG A 297 5.84 17.18 10.61
N ARG A 298 5.26 16.87 9.45
CA ARG A 298 4.88 17.89 8.47
C ARG A 298 3.64 18.63 8.98
N GLU A 299 3.52 19.91 8.66
CA GLU A 299 2.40 20.76 9.07
C GLU A 299 1.01 20.23 8.66
N SER A 300 0.94 19.29 7.71
CA SER A 300 -0.29 18.71 7.21
C SER A 300 -0.39 17.20 7.48
N ASP A 301 -0.68 16.81 8.72
CA ASP A 301 -0.96 15.42 9.09
C ASP A 301 -2.47 15.05 8.95
N TYR A 302 -3.23 15.92 8.28
CA TYR A 302 -4.66 15.80 8.02
C TYR A 302 -4.97 15.97 6.54
N SER A 303 -6.05 15.31 6.09
CA SER A 303 -6.60 15.43 4.74
C SER A 303 -7.68 16.49 4.75
N ILE A 304 -7.57 17.51 3.88
CA ILE A 304 -8.56 18.57 3.74
C ILE A 304 -9.50 18.17 2.60
N VAL A 305 -10.78 18.03 2.89
CA VAL A 305 -11.80 17.71 1.87
C VAL A 305 -12.27 18.98 1.17
N GLU A 306 -12.38 20.09 1.90
CA GLU A 306 -12.87 21.37 1.38
C GLU A 306 -12.36 22.51 2.24
N THR A 307 -11.97 23.61 1.62
CA THR A 307 -11.61 24.86 2.30
C THR A 307 -12.32 26.05 1.64
N SER A 308 -12.70 27.03 2.44
CA SER A 308 -13.25 28.30 1.92
C SER A 308 -12.15 29.24 1.38
N GLU A 309 -10.87 28.92 1.56
CA GLU A 309 -9.73 29.73 1.17
C GLU A 309 -9.21 29.46 -0.24
N ASP A 310 -9.66 28.39 -0.91
CA ASP A 310 -9.23 28.04 -2.28
C ASP A 310 -9.48 29.14 -3.33
N ARG A 311 -10.25 30.16 -3.00
CA ARG A 311 -10.45 31.36 -3.86
C ARG A 311 -9.39 32.43 -3.72
N LEU A 312 -8.67 32.49 -2.60
CA LEU A 312 -7.69 33.55 -2.36
C LEU A 312 -6.34 33.23 -3.02
N ASP A 313 -5.88 31.99 -2.97
CA ASP A 313 -4.63 31.56 -3.58
C ASP A 313 -4.66 31.61 -5.11
N ALA A 314 -5.83 31.42 -5.73
CA ALA A 314 -6.02 31.56 -7.18
C ALA A 314 -5.89 33.03 -7.62
N LEU A 315 -6.37 33.99 -6.79
CA LEU A 315 -6.28 35.43 -7.07
C LEU A 315 -4.86 35.96 -6.84
N ASP A 316 -4.15 35.51 -5.80
CA ASP A 316 -2.76 35.86 -5.54
C ASP A 316 -1.80 35.31 -6.60
N GLY A 317 -2.12 34.15 -7.20
CA GLY A 317 -1.38 33.57 -8.32
C GLY A 317 -1.50 34.38 -9.62
N GLU A 318 -2.69 34.90 -9.91
CA GLU A 318 -2.94 35.76 -11.08
C GLU A 318 -2.33 37.15 -10.91
N GLU A 319 -2.33 37.71 -9.70
CA GLU A 319 -1.74 39.04 -9.42
C GLU A 319 -0.20 39.00 -9.51
N LYS A 320 0.45 37.93 -9.05
CA LYS A 320 1.90 37.72 -9.22
C LYS A 320 2.33 37.52 -10.67
N LEU A 321 1.51 36.89 -11.51
CA LEU A 321 1.77 36.76 -12.94
C LEU A 321 1.60 38.09 -13.70
N SER A 322 0.66 38.94 -13.30
CA SER A 322 0.42 40.24 -13.95
C SER A 322 1.52 41.27 -13.60
N VAL A 323 2.11 41.22 -12.43
CA VAL A 323 3.21 42.11 -11.99
C VAL A 323 4.54 41.80 -12.70
N HIS A 324 4.74 40.55 -13.15
CA HIS A 324 5.95 40.17 -13.90
C HIS A 324 5.86 40.42 -15.41
N ALA A 325 4.65 40.55 -15.95
CA ALA A 325 4.43 40.85 -17.37
C ALA A 325 4.56 42.35 -17.73
N GLY A 326 4.68 43.23 -16.75
CA GLY A 326 4.70 44.70 -16.92
C GLY A 326 6.07 45.37 -16.82
N ARG A 327 7.17 44.63 -16.77
CA ARG A 327 8.54 45.20 -16.76
C ARG A 327 9.33 44.76 -17.97
N ASP A 328 9.04 45.37 -19.12
CA ASP A 328 10.00 45.48 -20.22
C ASP A 328 10.92 46.68 -19.91
N PRO A 329 12.24 46.54 -20.01
CA PRO A 329 13.16 47.66 -19.87
C PRO A 329 13.25 48.39 -21.21
N ALA A 330 13.00 49.70 -21.17
CA ALA A 330 13.41 50.64 -22.20
C ALA A 330 14.92 50.91 -22.13
#